data_03ac156144b65d16ef362b6f7d8d0f9d
#
_entry.id   03ac156144b65d16ef362b6f7d8d0f9d
#
_cell.length_a   1.000
_cell.length_b   1.000
_cell.length_c   1.000
_cell.angle_alpha   90.00
_cell.angle_beta   90.00
_cell.angle_gamma   90.00
#
_symmetry.space_group_name_H-M   'P 1'
#
loop_
_entity.id
_entity.type
_entity.pdbx_description
1 polymer ?
#
loop_
_entity_poly.entity_id
_entity_poly.type
_entity_poly.pdbx_seq_one_letter_code
_entity_poly.pdbx_strand_id
1 'polypeptide(L)'
;MKNVVLLGASGSIGQNALAAIDNLNKKTRHHFNVKALASNSSWQITLHQIKQFNPSIVIMNDYSAYNKLRKSLSVGHRTKILYGNAEIKKAVCASDVDIVISAISGSEGLYPTLWALQSHKTVALANKESLVIAGELLRKLKGFNKVIPVDSEHSGLFQILHNQLTPKTQVKRIILTASGGPFYKLSQKQLVKVTPAQALKHPTYKMGPKITIDSATLMNKALEIIEAHHLFNLPADKIDVIIHPQSIIHAMVEFADGSIIAQMNQPDMRLPIQYALTYPARIPSRVTPLNFSQAHTFFKPNTKKFPALLLGYDAIRRGGTTGAVLNAANEEAVKLFLQKKVSFTDITGLVNRVVKIHNPLKVTLNNIARADQWAREQIMNITPRLSAKKR
;
A
#
# COMPACT_ATOMS: atom_id res chain seq x y z
N MET A 1 -17.05 -22.07 2.05
CA MET A 1 -17.19 -20.61 2.23
C MET A 1 -16.02 -20.13 3.07
N LYS A 2 -15.34 -19.04 2.66
CA LYS A 2 -14.21 -18.47 3.43
C LYS A 2 -14.66 -17.20 4.15
N ASN A 3 -14.33 -17.06 5.42
CA ASN A 3 -14.60 -15.87 6.22
C ASN A 3 -13.52 -14.81 6.04
N VAL A 4 -13.94 -13.61 5.68
CA VAL A 4 -13.06 -12.47 5.37
C VAL A 4 -13.25 -11.36 6.40
N VAL A 5 -12.14 -10.85 6.93
CA VAL A 5 -12.07 -9.57 7.65
C VAL A 5 -11.45 -8.54 6.73
N LEU A 6 -12.16 -7.44 6.50
CA LEU A 6 -11.71 -6.34 5.66
C LEU A 6 -11.36 -5.12 6.51
N LEU A 7 -10.10 -4.78 6.54
CA LEU A 7 -9.54 -3.63 7.23
C LEU A 7 -9.39 -2.46 6.25
N GLY A 8 -9.93 -1.29 6.59
CA GLY A 8 -9.97 -0.13 5.69
C GLY A 8 -11.11 -0.19 4.66
N ALA A 9 -12.26 -0.74 5.06
CA ALA A 9 -13.39 -1.06 4.19
C ALA A 9 -13.94 0.13 3.39
N SER A 10 -13.92 1.33 3.94
CA SER A 10 -14.41 2.55 3.27
C SER A 10 -13.42 3.18 2.29
N GLY A 11 -12.15 2.76 2.30
CA GLY A 11 -11.11 3.23 1.38
C GLY A 11 -11.27 2.66 -0.05
N SER A 12 -10.47 3.17 -0.99
CA SER A 12 -10.50 2.73 -2.39
C SER A 12 -10.29 1.22 -2.53
N ILE A 13 -9.26 0.67 -1.89
CA ILE A 13 -8.98 -0.77 -1.92
C ILE A 13 -10.10 -1.56 -1.26
N GLY A 14 -10.63 -1.10 -0.11
CA GLY A 14 -11.74 -1.75 0.58
C GLY A 14 -12.99 -1.87 -0.27
N GLN A 15 -13.37 -0.80 -0.97
CA GLN A 15 -14.52 -0.79 -1.88
C GLN A 15 -14.30 -1.73 -3.08
N ASN A 16 -13.09 -1.74 -3.67
CA ASN A 16 -12.74 -2.68 -4.73
C ASN A 16 -12.73 -4.14 -4.24
N ALA A 17 -12.33 -4.39 -3.00
CA ALA A 17 -12.36 -5.72 -2.39
C ALA A 17 -13.81 -6.23 -2.24
N LEU A 18 -14.71 -5.38 -1.76
CA LEU A 18 -16.13 -5.74 -1.67
C LEU A 18 -16.74 -5.96 -3.05
N ALA A 19 -16.40 -5.15 -4.05
CA ALA A 19 -16.86 -5.36 -5.43
C ALA A 19 -16.33 -6.69 -6.02
N ALA A 20 -15.08 -7.06 -5.72
CA ALA A 20 -14.51 -8.35 -6.14
C ALA A 20 -15.22 -9.52 -5.44
N ILE A 21 -15.46 -9.44 -4.14
CA ILE A 21 -16.20 -10.45 -3.36
C ILE A 21 -17.62 -10.62 -3.91
N ASP A 22 -18.35 -9.54 -4.16
CA ASP A 22 -19.71 -9.59 -4.72
C ASP A 22 -19.73 -10.30 -6.08
N ASN A 23 -18.76 -9.98 -6.95
CA ASN A 23 -18.65 -10.63 -8.26
C ASN A 23 -18.33 -12.13 -8.13
N LEU A 24 -17.41 -12.51 -7.26
CA LEU A 24 -17.04 -13.91 -7.01
C LEU A 24 -18.23 -14.70 -6.46
N ASN A 25 -18.94 -14.17 -5.47
CA ASN A 25 -20.09 -14.81 -4.85
C ASN A 25 -21.26 -15.03 -5.83
N LYS A 26 -21.47 -14.09 -6.77
CA LYS A 26 -22.57 -14.17 -7.76
C LYS A 26 -22.28 -15.07 -8.95
N LYS A 27 -21.02 -15.23 -9.34
CA LYS A 27 -20.67 -15.81 -10.64
C LYS A 27 -19.81 -17.07 -10.56
N THR A 28 -19.40 -17.48 -9.38
CA THR A 28 -18.47 -18.59 -9.23
C THR A 28 -18.88 -19.52 -8.07
N ARG A 29 -18.17 -20.66 -7.95
CA ARG A 29 -18.32 -21.57 -6.81
C ARG A 29 -17.52 -21.10 -5.57
N HIS A 30 -16.78 -19.99 -5.68
CA HIS A 30 -16.04 -19.41 -4.57
C HIS A 30 -16.98 -18.49 -3.78
N HIS A 31 -17.26 -18.86 -2.54
CA HIS A 31 -18.11 -18.08 -1.65
C HIS A 31 -17.28 -17.49 -0.51
N PHE A 32 -17.34 -16.18 -0.39
CA PHE A 32 -16.70 -15.38 0.66
C PHE A 32 -17.78 -14.75 1.53
N ASN A 33 -17.67 -14.97 2.84
CA ASN A 33 -18.49 -14.29 3.83
C ASN A 33 -17.70 -13.10 4.39
N VAL A 34 -18.23 -11.89 4.23
CA VAL A 34 -17.67 -10.69 4.85
C VAL A 34 -18.05 -10.70 6.33
N LYS A 35 -17.20 -11.33 7.15
CA LYS A 35 -17.44 -11.48 8.58
C LYS A 35 -17.32 -10.18 9.35
N ALA A 36 -16.27 -9.40 9.07
CA ALA A 36 -16.05 -8.13 9.74
C ALA A 36 -15.55 -7.05 8.77
N LEU A 37 -15.99 -5.82 9.00
CA LEU A 37 -15.51 -4.60 8.34
C LEU A 37 -14.89 -3.68 9.40
N ALA A 38 -13.71 -3.10 9.10
CA ALA A 38 -13.14 -2.05 9.91
C ALA A 38 -12.97 -0.76 9.07
N SER A 39 -13.44 0.36 9.61
CA SER A 39 -13.35 1.69 9.00
C SER A 39 -13.00 2.74 10.05
N ASN A 40 -12.47 3.90 9.63
CA ASN A 40 -12.19 4.99 10.54
C ASN A 40 -13.43 5.88 10.74
N SER A 41 -13.63 6.90 9.91
CA SER A 41 -14.65 7.95 10.09
C SER A 41 -15.79 7.93 9.07
N SER A 42 -15.67 7.16 7.98
CA SER A 42 -16.64 7.15 6.86
C SER A 42 -17.87 6.28 7.16
N TRP A 43 -18.66 6.67 8.16
CA TRP A 43 -19.79 5.88 8.65
C TRP A 43 -20.91 5.70 7.60
N GLN A 44 -21.16 6.67 6.71
CA GLN A 44 -22.21 6.55 5.67
C GLN A 44 -21.86 5.45 4.65
N ILE A 45 -20.59 5.41 4.21
CA ILE A 45 -20.11 4.34 3.31
C ILE A 45 -20.24 3.00 4.02
N THR A 46 -19.83 2.94 5.29
CA THR A 46 -19.90 1.72 6.10
C THR A 46 -21.34 1.26 6.32
N LEU A 47 -22.29 2.18 6.51
CA LEU A 47 -23.72 1.85 6.60
C LEU A 47 -24.25 1.22 5.31
N HIS A 48 -23.84 1.73 4.14
CA HIS A 48 -24.20 1.12 2.85
C HIS A 48 -23.61 -0.29 2.72
N GLN A 49 -22.36 -0.48 3.13
CA GLN A 49 -21.69 -1.78 3.13
C GLN A 49 -22.35 -2.79 4.06
N ILE A 50 -22.84 -2.35 5.23
CA ILE A 50 -23.65 -3.21 6.14
C ILE A 50 -24.89 -3.73 5.43
N LYS A 51 -25.65 -2.86 4.78
CA LYS A 51 -26.89 -3.24 4.07
C LYS A 51 -26.63 -4.22 2.92
N GLN A 52 -25.49 -4.12 2.27
CA GLN A 52 -25.15 -4.95 1.11
C GLN A 52 -24.56 -6.31 1.50
N PHE A 53 -23.70 -6.35 2.52
CA PHE A 53 -22.90 -7.55 2.84
C PHE A 53 -23.30 -8.23 4.14
N ASN A 54 -24.15 -7.61 4.96
CA ASN A 54 -24.63 -8.13 6.24
C ASN A 54 -23.51 -8.70 7.15
N PRO A 55 -22.40 -7.96 7.38
CA PRO A 55 -21.31 -8.46 8.20
C PRO A 55 -21.78 -8.70 9.64
N SER A 56 -21.20 -9.71 10.30
CA SER A 56 -21.51 -9.98 11.72
C SER A 56 -21.00 -8.87 12.62
N ILE A 57 -19.88 -8.23 12.24
CA ILE A 57 -19.17 -7.22 13.04
C ILE A 57 -18.76 -6.05 12.16
N VAL A 58 -18.94 -4.84 12.67
CA VAL A 58 -18.36 -3.61 12.11
C VAL A 58 -17.63 -2.87 13.21
N ILE A 59 -16.41 -2.42 12.91
CA ILE A 59 -15.56 -1.71 13.85
C ILE A 59 -15.26 -0.32 13.30
N MET A 60 -15.54 0.71 14.08
CA MET A 60 -15.18 2.08 13.76
C MET A 60 -14.03 2.54 14.67
N ASN A 61 -13.04 3.26 14.11
CA ASN A 61 -11.92 3.79 14.89
C ASN A 61 -12.10 5.26 15.29
N ASP A 62 -13.08 5.97 14.71
CA ASP A 62 -13.52 7.28 15.13
C ASP A 62 -14.76 7.16 16.02
N TYR A 63 -14.72 7.71 17.24
CA TYR A 63 -15.81 7.60 18.21
C TYR A 63 -17.10 8.31 17.77
N SER A 64 -16.97 9.46 17.09
CA SER A 64 -18.12 10.20 16.55
C SER A 64 -18.82 9.39 15.46
N ALA A 65 -18.04 8.82 14.54
CA ALA A 65 -18.55 7.96 13.48
C ALA A 65 -19.18 6.66 14.02
N TYR A 66 -18.57 6.06 15.06
CA TYR A 66 -19.15 4.92 15.77
C TYR A 66 -20.56 5.24 16.30
N ASN A 67 -20.72 6.37 17.01
CA ASN A 67 -22.01 6.77 17.57
C ASN A 67 -23.05 7.06 16.47
N LYS A 68 -22.65 7.73 15.38
CA LYS A 68 -23.54 8.01 14.24
C LYS A 68 -24.00 6.71 13.57
N LEU A 69 -23.09 5.79 13.31
CA LEU A 69 -23.41 4.50 12.69
C LEU A 69 -24.36 3.68 13.58
N ARG A 70 -24.06 3.59 14.87
CA ARG A 70 -24.90 2.86 15.84
C ARG A 70 -26.34 3.40 15.89
N LYS A 71 -26.51 4.73 15.87
CA LYS A 71 -27.83 5.38 15.84
C LYS A 71 -28.58 5.21 14.52
N SER A 72 -27.86 4.93 13.43
CA SER A 72 -28.45 4.77 12.08
C SER A 72 -28.97 3.36 11.79
N LEU A 73 -28.74 2.41 12.69
CA LEU A 73 -29.25 1.04 12.59
C LEU A 73 -30.44 0.85 13.53
N SER A 74 -31.42 0.05 13.09
CA SER A 74 -32.59 -0.31 13.92
C SER A 74 -32.17 -1.12 15.15
N VAL A 75 -32.93 -0.99 16.22
CA VAL A 75 -32.80 -1.84 17.41
C VAL A 75 -32.96 -3.30 17.00
N GLY A 76 -32.02 -4.15 17.44
CA GLY A 76 -32.02 -5.58 17.07
C GLY A 76 -31.37 -5.92 15.73
N HIS A 77 -30.70 -4.97 15.05
CA HIS A 77 -29.93 -5.30 13.84
C HIS A 77 -28.86 -6.35 14.13
N ARG A 78 -28.70 -7.34 13.22
CA ARG A 78 -27.79 -8.48 13.42
C ARG A 78 -26.31 -8.09 13.49
N THR A 79 -25.91 -7.02 12.80
CA THR A 79 -24.52 -6.52 12.80
C THR A 79 -24.17 -5.85 14.13
N LYS A 80 -23.14 -6.34 14.82
CA LYS A 80 -22.59 -5.70 16.04
C LYS A 80 -21.68 -4.54 15.64
N ILE A 81 -21.97 -3.34 16.16
CA ILE A 81 -21.12 -2.17 15.95
C ILE A 81 -20.21 -2.01 17.16
N LEU A 82 -18.88 -2.04 16.93
CA LEU A 82 -17.83 -2.00 17.94
C LEU A 82 -16.90 -0.81 17.71
N TYR A 83 -16.08 -0.46 18.69
CA TYR A 83 -15.17 0.67 18.64
C TYR A 83 -13.76 0.31 19.07
N GLY A 84 -12.77 0.74 18.27
CA GLY A 84 -11.36 0.79 18.65
C GLY A 84 -10.53 -0.44 18.29
N ASN A 85 -9.21 -0.28 18.42
CA ASN A 85 -8.19 -1.25 17.97
C ASN A 85 -8.26 -2.62 18.69
N ALA A 86 -8.73 -2.64 19.94
CA ALA A 86 -8.88 -3.91 20.68
C ALA A 86 -9.89 -4.84 19.97
N GLU A 87 -10.96 -4.28 19.42
CA GLU A 87 -11.96 -5.03 18.69
C GLU A 87 -11.46 -5.45 17.30
N ILE A 88 -10.64 -4.64 16.64
CA ILE A 88 -9.93 -5.03 15.40
C ILE A 88 -9.05 -6.26 15.68
N LYS A 89 -8.28 -6.25 16.77
CA LYS A 89 -7.45 -7.40 17.15
C LYS A 89 -8.28 -8.68 17.35
N LYS A 90 -9.38 -8.57 18.10
CA LYS A 90 -10.29 -9.73 18.33
C LYS A 90 -10.84 -10.27 17.01
N ALA A 91 -11.31 -9.38 16.11
CA ALA A 91 -11.87 -9.76 14.83
C ALA A 91 -10.84 -10.46 13.93
N VAL A 92 -9.62 -9.91 13.84
CA VAL A 92 -8.52 -10.45 13.03
C VAL A 92 -8.03 -11.80 13.55
N CYS A 93 -7.92 -11.95 14.88
CA CYS A 93 -7.38 -13.17 15.52
C CYS A 93 -8.42 -14.29 15.68
N ALA A 94 -9.70 -14.05 15.38
CA ALA A 94 -10.76 -15.05 15.56
C ALA A 94 -10.45 -16.34 14.77
N SER A 95 -10.69 -17.51 15.39
CA SER A 95 -10.30 -18.82 14.85
C SER A 95 -10.97 -19.13 13.51
N ASP A 96 -12.21 -18.71 13.34
CA ASP A 96 -13.05 -18.91 12.15
C ASP A 96 -12.83 -17.88 11.03
N VAL A 97 -11.78 -17.06 11.09
CA VAL A 97 -11.35 -16.16 10.02
C VAL A 97 -10.29 -16.84 9.15
N ASP A 98 -10.50 -16.85 7.84
CA ASP A 98 -9.58 -17.43 6.87
C ASP A 98 -8.65 -16.40 6.25
N ILE A 99 -9.22 -15.23 5.87
CA ILE A 99 -8.51 -14.20 5.12
C ILE A 99 -8.68 -12.85 5.81
N VAL A 100 -7.57 -12.11 5.92
CA VAL A 100 -7.57 -10.70 6.31
C VAL A 100 -7.10 -9.86 5.14
N ILE A 101 -7.96 -8.95 4.66
CA ILE A 101 -7.56 -7.94 3.67
C ILE A 101 -7.05 -6.73 4.45
N SER A 102 -5.75 -6.49 4.40
CA SER A 102 -5.10 -5.37 5.10
C SER A 102 -5.00 -4.16 4.18
N ALA A 103 -5.97 -3.24 4.27
CA ALA A 103 -6.09 -2.05 3.44
C ALA A 103 -6.23 -0.74 4.24
N ILE A 104 -5.83 -0.73 5.51
CA ILE A 104 -5.65 0.50 6.29
C ILE A 104 -4.39 1.19 5.76
N SER A 105 -4.49 2.48 5.41
CA SER A 105 -3.37 3.25 4.88
C SER A 105 -2.42 3.71 6.00
N GLY A 106 -1.13 3.84 5.66
CA GLY A 106 -0.11 4.37 6.57
C GLY A 106 0.33 3.39 7.67
N SER A 107 1.01 3.93 8.68
CA SER A 107 1.59 3.15 9.79
C SER A 107 0.54 2.42 10.64
N GLU A 108 -0.71 2.89 10.64
CA GLU A 108 -1.81 2.29 11.40
C GLU A 108 -2.16 0.84 10.96
N GLY A 109 -1.80 0.47 9.73
CA GLY A 109 -1.99 -0.90 9.22
C GLY A 109 -1.03 -1.92 9.80
N LEU A 110 0.06 -1.51 10.47
CA LEU A 110 1.11 -2.39 10.95
C LEU A 110 0.61 -3.42 11.98
N TYR A 111 -0.03 -2.94 13.05
CA TYR A 111 -0.48 -3.82 14.12
C TYR A 111 -1.55 -4.83 13.66
N PRO A 112 -2.60 -4.43 12.91
CA PRO A 112 -3.56 -5.40 12.37
C PRO A 112 -2.91 -6.44 11.45
N THR A 113 -1.93 -6.04 10.61
CA THR A 113 -1.17 -6.96 9.78
C THR A 113 -0.33 -7.93 10.63
N LEU A 114 0.35 -7.43 11.65
CA LEU A 114 1.12 -8.24 12.60
C LEU A 114 0.23 -9.28 13.29
N TRP A 115 -0.93 -8.89 13.83
CA TRP A 115 -1.87 -9.81 14.49
C TRP A 115 -2.40 -10.88 13.54
N ALA A 116 -2.69 -10.53 12.29
CA ALA A 116 -3.12 -11.49 11.29
C ALA A 116 -2.04 -12.57 11.02
N LEU A 117 -0.78 -12.13 10.86
CA LEU A 117 0.35 -13.02 10.63
C LEU A 117 0.67 -13.90 11.84
N GLN A 118 0.63 -13.34 13.06
CA GLN A 118 0.78 -14.09 14.29
C GLN A 118 -0.31 -15.16 14.48
N SER A 119 -1.51 -14.88 14.01
CA SER A 119 -2.65 -15.80 14.02
C SER A 119 -2.71 -16.71 12.78
N HIS A 120 -1.63 -16.76 11.99
CA HIS A 120 -1.49 -17.62 10.81
C HIS A 120 -2.63 -17.45 9.76
N LYS A 121 -3.22 -16.26 9.66
CA LYS A 121 -4.25 -15.97 8.65
C LYS A 121 -3.61 -15.76 7.28
N THR A 122 -4.35 -16.06 6.21
CA THR A 122 -3.99 -15.57 4.87
C THR A 122 -4.18 -14.04 4.85
N VAL A 123 -3.14 -13.31 4.47
CA VAL A 123 -3.17 -11.84 4.45
C VAL A 123 -3.08 -11.35 3.01
N ALA A 124 -4.19 -10.84 2.49
CA ALA A 124 -4.20 -10.06 1.26
C ALA A 124 -3.68 -8.64 1.60
N LEU A 125 -2.38 -8.41 1.37
CA LEU A 125 -1.67 -7.24 1.85
C LEU A 125 -1.71 -6.11 0.82
N ALA A 126 -2.47 -5.06 1.13
CA ALA A 126 -2.49 -3.80 0.38
C ALA A 126 -1.79 -2.65 1.13
N ASN A 127 -1.55 -2.80 2.44
CA ASN A 127 -0.81 -1.82 3.24
C ASN A 127 0.70 -2.08 3.11
N LYS A 128 1.32 -1.45 2.13
CA LYS A 128 2.78 -1.54 1.90
C LYS A 128 3.60 -0.98 3.06
N GLU A 129 3.06 0.00 3.75
CA GLU A 129 3.72 0.67 4.86
C GLU A 129 4.09 -0.32 5.97
N SER A 130 3.30 -1.36 6.21
CA SER A 130 3.65 -2.41 7.18
C SER A 130 4.98 -3.09 6.86
N LEU A 131 5.26 -3.38 5.59
CA LEU A 131 6.54 -3.96 5.15
C LEU A 131 7.66 -2.94 5.16
N VAL A 132 7.39 -1.71 4.75
CA VAL A 132 8.37 -0.61 4.82
C VAL A 132 8.84 -0.39 6.26
N ILE A 133 7.92 -0.37 7.21
CA ILE A 133 8.16 -0.05 8.63
C ILE A 133 8.80 -1.22 9.38
N ALA A 134 8.31 -2.43 9.13
CA ALA A 134 8.60 -3.59 9.97
C ALA A 134 8.92 -4.86 9.18
N GLY A 135 9.32 -4.77 7.91
CA GLY A 135 9.53 -5.92 7.04
C GLY A 135 10.48 -6.97 7.61
N GLU A 136 11.59 -6.56 8.24
CA GLU A 136 12.52 -7.48 8.92
C GLU A 136 11.85 -8.26 10.07
N LEU A 137 10.92 -7.64 10.78
CA LEU A 137 10.17 -8.27 11.87
C LEU A 137 9.11 -9.23 11.32
N LEU A 138 8.31 -8.74 10.35
CA LEU A 138 7.19 -9.50 9.80
C LEU A 138 7.66 -10.75 9.06
N ARG A 139 8.79 -10.69 8.35
CA ARG A 139 9.38 -11.84 7.63
C ARG A 139 9.78 -13.01 8.55
N LYS A 140 10.07 -12.75 9.82
CA LYS A 140 10.43 -13.79 10.80
C LYS A 140 9.21 -14.56 11.34
N LEU A 141 8.01 -14.07 11.07
CA LEU A 141 6.79 -14.73 11.51
C LEU A 141 6.48 -15.94 10.61
N LYS A 142 6.11 -17.07 11.22
CA LYS A 142 5.70 -18.28 10.48
C LYS A 142 4.53 -18.02 9.52
N GLY A 143 3.63 -17.08 9.86
CA GLY A 143 2.51 -16.69 9.00
C GLY A 143 2.88 -15.86 7.78
N PHE A 144 4.13 -15.41 7.66
CA PHE A 144 4.54 -14.56 6.54
C PHE A 144 4.45 -15.26 5.16
N ASN A 145 4.58 -16.57 5.13
CA ASN A 145 4.40 -17.38 3.91
C ASN A 145 2.96 -17.35 3.35
N LYS A 146 2.00 -16.85 4.13
CA LYS A 146 0.59 -16.65 3.73
C LYS A 146 0.27 -15.21 3.29
N VAL A 147 1.28 -14.37 3.14
CA VAL A 147 1.10 -13.03 2.56
C VAL A 147 0.95 -13.13 1.06
N ILE A 148 -0.14 -12.55 0.55
CA ILE A 148 -0.39 -12.41 -0.89
C ILE A 148 -0.51 -10.90 -1.19
N PRO A 149 0.41 -10.33 -1.98
CA PRO A 149 0.41 -8.89 -2.22
C PRO A 149 -0.77 -8.47 -3.11
N VAL A 150 -1.34 -7.32 -2.78
CA VAL A 150 -2.44 -6.69 -3.50
C VAL A 150 -1.95 -5.51 -4.34
N ASP A 151 -0.85 -4.85 -3.94
CA ASP A 151 -0.25 -3.80 -4.76
C ASP A 151 0.05 -4.35 -6.16
N SER A 152 -0.30 -3.62 -7.22
CA SER A 152 -0.36 -4.18 -8.59
C SER A 152 0.96 -4.75 -9.07
N GLU A 153 2.05 -4.05 -8.81
CA GLU A 153 3.40 -4.45 -9.20
C GLU A 153 3.85 -5.70 -8.43
N HIS A 154 3.60 -5.72 -7.13
CA HIS A 154 3.97 -6.83 -6.25
C HIS A 154 3.09 -8.06 -6.52
N SER A 155 1.80 -7.87 -6.81
CA SER A 155 0.92 -8.93 -7.28
C SER A 155 1.42 -9.51 -8.61
N GLY A 156 1.87 -8.65 -9.53
CA GLY A 156 2.48 -9.08 -10.79
C GLY A 156 3.73 -9.92 -10.58
N LEU A 157 4.66 -9.46 -9.74
CA LEU A 157 5.86 -10.23 -9.38
C LEU A 157 5.52 -11.55 -8.70
N PHE A 158 4.56 -11.53 -7.77
CA PHE A 158 4.10 -12.73 -7.08
C PHE A 158 3.55 -13.76 -8.08
N GLN A 159 2.76 -13.33 -9.06
CA GLN A 159 2.21 -14.19 -10.10
C GLN A 159 3.29 -14.82 -10.99
N ILE A 160 4.38 -14.12 -11.26
CA ILE A 160 5.51 -14.64 -12.03
C ILE A 160 6.34 -15.59 -11.16
N LEU A 161 6.77 -15.15 -9.98
CA LEU A 161 7.77 -15.86 -9.17
C LEU A 161 7.21 -17.10 -8.45
N HIS A 162 5.93 -17.09 -8.04
CA HIS A 162 5.32 -18.22 -7.31
C HIS A 162 4.85 -19.36 -8.19
N ASN A 163 4.60 -19.10 -9.46
CA ASN A 163 4.15 -20.13 -10.42
C ASN A 163 5.30 -20.72 -11.26
N GLN A 164 6.53 -20.31 -10.99
CA GLN A 164 7.71 -20.80 -11.72
C GLN A 164 8.36 -21.95 -10.96
N LEU A 165 8.70 -23.02 -11.69
CA LEU A 165 9.60 -24.07 -11.21
C LEU A 165 11.05 -23.58 -11.13
N THR A 166 11.35 -22.44 -11.76
CA THR A 166 12.66 -21.81 -11.82
C THR A 166 13.10 -21.33 -10.42
N PRO A 167 14.26 -21.77 -9.91
CA PRO A 167 14.78 -21.31 -8.64
C PRO A 167 14.98 -19.80 -8.62
N LYS A 168 14.71 -19.16 -7.48
CA LYS A 168 14.93 -17.71 -7.30
C LYS A 168 16.39 -17.27 -7.54
N THR A 169 17.34 -18.19 -7.46
CA THR A 169 18.76 -17.96 -7.78
C THR A 169 18.96 -17.60 -9.25
N GLN A 170 18.06 -18.00 -10.15
CA GLN A 170 18.11 -17.69 -11.57
C GLN A 170 17.43 -16.38 -11.93
N VAL A 171 16.85 -15.65 -10.95
CA VAL A 171 16.35 -14.30 -11.15
C VAL A 171 17.54 -13.34 -11.18
N LYS A 172 17.77 -12.71 -12.34
CA LYS A 172 18.80 -11.67 -12.51
C LYS A 172 18.37 -10.39 -11.80
N ARG A 173 17.16 -9.90 -12.10
CA ARG A 173 16.54 -8.74 -11.44
C ARG A 173 15.02 -8.74 -11.63
N ILE A 174 14.35 -7.97 -10.80
CA ILE A 174 12.95 -7.58 -10.99
C ILE A 174 12.88 -6.12 -11.44
N ILE A 175 11.83 -5.79 -12.20
CA ILE A 175 11.61 -4.44 -12.73
C ILE A 175 10.20 -4.01 -12.35
N LEU A 176 10.11 -3.02 -11.46
CA LEU A 176 8.87 -2.38 -11.08
C LEU A 176 8.53 -1.28 -12.09
N THR A 177 7.31 -1.27 -12.60
CA THR A 177 6.86 -0.17 -13.46
C THR A 177 6.28 0.96 -12.59
N ALA A 178 6.32 2.17 -13.09
CA ALA A 178 5.70 3.34 -12.48
C ALA A 178 4.99 4.16 -13.56
N SER A 179 3.81 4.72 -13.25
CA SER A 179 3.13 5.65 -14.17
C SER A 179 3.94 6.93 -14.44
N GLY A 180 4.89 7.24 -13.56
CA GLY A 180 5.65 8.49 -13.57
C GLY A 180 4.93 9.64 -12.88
N GLY A 181 3.68 9.45 -12.47
CA GLY A 181 2.84 10.47 -11.83
C GLY A 181 2.45 11.60 -12.78
N PRO A 182 1.73 12.62 -12.31
CA PRO A 182 1.21 13.71 -13.16
C PRO A 182 2.30 14.64 -13.69
N PHE A 183 3.52 14.58 -13.15
CA PHE A 183 4.56 15.58 -13.38
C PHE A 183 5.82 15.07 -14.08
N TYR A 184 5.83 13.83 -14.57
CA TYR A 184 7.03 13.25 -15.16
C TYR A 184 7.54 14.02 -16.39
N LYS A 185 6.65 14.72 -17.12
CA LYS A 185 7.01 15.60 -18.27
C LYS A 185 7.43 17.01 -17.88
N LEU A 186 7.12 17.50 -16.66
CA LEU A 186 7.43 18.88 -16.26
C LEU A 186 8.93 19.10 -16.09
N SER A 187 9.41 20.33 -16.33
CA SER A 187 10.75 20.76 -15.98
C SER A 187 10.91 20.96 -14.47
N GLN A 188 12.15 20.99 -13.97
CA GLN A 188 12.41 21.22 -12.54
C GLN A 188 11.91 22.60 -12.07
N LYS A 189 12.01 23.64 -12.92
CA LYS A 189 11.46 24.98 -12.63
C LYS A 189 9.95 24.98 -12.44
N GLN A 190 9.24 24.14 -13.21
CA GLN A 190 7.78 24.00 -13.09
C GLN A 190 7.36 23.26 -11.84
N LEU A 191 8.15 22.27 -11.39
CA LEU A 191 7.85 21.49 -10.15
C LEU A 191 7.80 22.37 -8.89
N VAL A 192 8.60 23.42 -8.81
CA VAL A 192 8.62 24.35 -7.65
C VAL A 192 7.25 25.04 -7.47
N LYS A 193 6.51 25.24 -8.58
CA LYS A 193 5.22 25.95 -8.59
C LYS A 193 4.01 25.03 -8.47
N VAL A 194 4.21 23.71 -8.31
CA VAL A 194 3.13 22.72 -8.20
C VAL A 194 2.32 22.95 -6.93
N THR A 195 1.01 23.03 -7.08
CA THR A 195 0.05 23.17 -5.98
C THR A 195 -0.51 21.83 -5.53
N PRO A 196 -1.03 21.71 -4.28
CA PRO A 196 -1.72 20.50 -3.82
C PRO A 196 -2.85 20.06 -4.76
N ALA A 197 -3.66 21.00 -5.27
CA ALA A 197 -4.76 20.69 -6.18
C ALA A 197 -4.30 20.05 -7.51
N GLN A 198 -3.14 20.46 -8.02
CA GLN A 198 -2.52 19.85 -9.19
C GLN A 198 -1.96 18.47 -8.88
N ALA A 199 -1.29 18.32 -7.73
CA ALA A 199 -0.64 17.08 -7.33
C ALA A 199 -1.64 15.97 -6.96
N LEU A 200 -2.86 16.33 -6.56
CA LEU A 200 -3.96 15.38 -6.29
C LEU A 200 -4.65 14.84 -7.57
N LYS A 201 -4.29 15.32 -8.76
CA LYS A 201 -4.84 14.83 -10.03
C LYS A 201 -3.95 13.73 -10.61
N HIS A 202 -4.22 12.47 -10.22
CA HIS A 202 -3.49 11.33 -10.81
C HIS A 202 -4.06 11.00 -12.21
N PRO A 203 -3.19 10.71 -13.22
CA PRO A 203 -3.66 10.49 -14.60
C PRO A 203 -4.49 9.21 -14.77
N THR A 204 -4.26 8.17 -13.97
CA THR A 204 -4.84 6.83 -14.16
C THR A 204 -5.77 6.42 -13.02
N TYR A 205 -5.38 6.64 -11.76
CA TYR A 205 -6.07 6.08 -10.59
C TYR A 205 -6.75 7.15 -9.73
N LYS A 206 -7.93 6.82 -9.19
CA LYS A 206 -8.55 7.58 -8.09
C LYS A 206 -8.09 6.98 -6.76
N MET A 207 -7.22 7.68 -6.07
CA MET A 207 -6.58 7.19 -4.84
C MET A 207 -6.76 8.19 -3.69
N GLY A 208 -6.39 7.77 -2.47
CA GLY A 208 -6.33 8.66 -1.32
C GLY A 208 -5.28 9.77 -1.49
N PRO A 209 -5.40 10.88 -0.75
CA PRO A 209 -4.51 12.03 -0.92
C PRO A 209 -3.03 11.70 -0.74
N LYS A 210 -2.66 10.96 0.30
CA LYS A 210 -1.26 10.61 0.61
C LYS A 210 -0.60 9.86 -0.53
N ILE A 211 -1.19 8.74 -0.98
CA ILE A 211 -0.61 7.90 -2.04
C ILE A 211 -0.59 8.63 -3.39
N THR A 212 -1.51 9.58 -3.64
CA THR A 212 -1.50 10.40 -4.86
C THR A 212 -0.29 11.34 -4.88
N ILE A 213 0.04 11.98 -3.74
CA ILE A 213 1.26 12.79 -3.61
C ILE A 213 2.51 11.92 -3.69
N ASP A 214 2.51 10.74 -3.10
CA ASP A 214 3.61 9.78 -3.20
C ASP A 214 3.87 9.34 -4.65
N SER A 215 2.82 9.12 -5.42
CA SER A 215 2.94 8.86 -6.87
C SER A 215 3.56 10.05 -7.60
N ALA A 216 3.10 11.27 -7.32
CA ALA A 216 3.61 12.49 -7.95
C ALA A 216 5.09 12.76 -7.66
N THR A 217 5.60 12.39 -6.49
CA THR A 217 7.00 12.54 -6.07
C THR A 217 7.88 11.35 -6.42
N LEU A 218 7.33 10.23 -6.89
CA LEU A 218 7.94 8.89 -6.97
C LEU A 218 8.30 8.28 -5.59
N MET A 219 7.83 8.85 -4.49
CA MET A 219 7.96 8.24 -3.16
C MET A 219 7.19 6.92 -3.07
N ASN A 220 6.03 6.81 -3.71
CA ASN A 220 5.31 5.54 -3.76
C ASN A 220 6.20 4.41 -4.28
N LYS A 221 6.96 4.68 -5.36
CA LYS A 221 7.87 3.69 -5.92
C LYS A 221 9.07 3.41 -5.01
N ALA A 222 9.55 4.41 -4.24
CA ALA A 222 10.57 4.20 -3.21
C ALA A 222 10.08 3.24 -2.11
N LEU A 223 8.82 3.39 -1.65
CA LEU A 223 8.20 2.48 -0.68
C LEU A 223 8.02 1.07 -1.27
N GLU A 224 7.64 0.98 -2.53
CA GLU A 224 7.47 -0.28 -3.25
C GLU A 224 8.78 -1.05 -3.47
N ILE A 225 9.90 -0.37 -3.65
CA ILE A 225 11.24 -0.98 -3.67
C ILE A 225 11.52 -1.70 -2.35
N ILE A 226 11.19 -1.06 -1.22
CA ILE A 226 11.37 -1.66 0.11
C ILE A 226 10.40 -2.84 0.31
N GLU A 227 9.15 -2.68 -0.12
CA GLU A 227 8.15 -3.75 -0.07
C GLU A 227 8.62 -4.96 -0.88
N ALA A 228 9.09 -4.77 -2.12
CA ALA A 228 9.61 -5.84 -2.97
C ALA A 228 10.82 -6.55 -2.35
N HIS A 229 11.75 -5.78 -1.76
CA HIS A 229 12.87 -6.33 -1.00
C HIS A 229 12.42 -7.31 0.07
N HIS A 230 11.42 -6.92 0.88
CA HIS A 230 10.92 -7.76 1.95
C HIS A 230 10.05 -8.93 1.47
N LEU A 231 9.16 -8.72 0.50
CA LEU A 231 8.29 -9.80 -0.01
C LEU A 231 9.05 -10.89 -0.73
N PHE A 232 9.99 -10.52 -1.58
CA PHE A 232 10.67 -11.48 -2.47
C PHE A 232 12.06 -11.86 -1.99
N ASN A 233 12.56 -11.25 -0.91
CA ASN A 233 13.90 -11.47 -0.37
C ASN A 233 15.00 -11.19 -1.40
N LEU A 234 14.90 -10.08 -2.10
CA LEU A 234 15.87 -9.64 -3.11
C LEU A 234 16.68 -8.46 -2.59
N PRO A 235 17.99 -8.41 -2.82
CA PRO A 235 18.80 -7.25 -2.48
C PRO A 235 18.48 -6.06 -3.38
N ALA A 236 18.83 -4.86 -2.94
CA ALA A 236 18.48 -3.60 -3.59
C ALA A 236 18.96 -3.47 -5.03
N ASP A 237 20.13 -4.04 -5.34
CA ASP A 237 20.76 -4.04 -6.67
C ASP A 237 20.05 -4.98 -7.68
N LYS A 238 19.18 -5.85 -7.21
CA LYS A 238 18.32 -6.68 -8.07
C LYS A 238 16.92 -6.10 -8.27
N ILE A 239 16.65 -4.87 -7.84
CA ILE A 239 15.34 -4.22 -7.98
C ILE A 239 15.50 -2.97 -8.82
N ASP A 240 14.98 -2.98 -10.03
CA ASP A 240 14.98 -1.84 -10.95
C ASP A 240 13.60 -1.19 -11.05
N VAL A 241 13.60 0.05 -11.54
CA VAL A 241 12.37 0.82 -11.80
C VAL A 241 12.41 1.38 -13.21
N ILE A 242 11.27 1.30 -13.90
CA ILE A 242 11.06 1.91 -15.21
C ILE A 242 9.74 2.68 -15.23
N ILE A 243 9.73 3.82 -15.91
CA ILE A 243 8.49 4.58 -16.12
C ILE A 243 7.73 3.97 -17.30
N HIS A 244 6.47 3.61 -17.06
CA HIS A 244 5.52 3.09 -18.04
C HIS A 244 4.17 3.81 -17.87
N PRO A 245 3.96 4.93 -18.60
CA PRO A 245 2.82 5.82 -18.36
C PRO A 245 1.45 5.16 -18.58
N GLN A 246 1.38 4.15 -19.45
CA GLN A 246 0.14 3.43 -19.74
C GLN A 246 -0.31 2.51 -18.60
N SER A 247 0.62 2.14 -17.70
CA SER A 247 0.37 1.27 -16.53
C SER A 247 -0.31 -0.08 -16.87
N ILE A 248 -0.05 -0.61 -18.07
CA ILE A 248 -0.57 -1.92 -18.54
C ILE A 248 0.35 -3.05 -18.08
N ILE A 249 1.65 -2.85 -18.19
CA ILE A 249 2.65 -3.77 -17.62
C ILE A 249 2.90 -3.30 -16.19
N HIS A 250 2.62 -4.18 -15.23
CA HIS A 250 2.74 -3.85 -13.80
C HIS A 250 4.12 -4.20 -13.25
N ALA A 251 4.69 -5.33 -13.67
CA ALA A 251 6.03 -5.74 -13.27
C ALA A 251 6.64 -6.71 -14.27
N MET A 252 7.97 -6.81 -14.25
CA MET A 252 8.72 -7.75 -15.08
C MET A 252 9.81 -8.44 -14.25
N VAL A 253 10.15 -9.66 -14.64
CA VAL A 253 11.28 -10.42 -14.08
C VAL A 253 12.22 -10.76 -15.21
N GLU A 254 13.49 -10.36 -15.10
CA GLU A 254 14.58 -10.75 -15.98
C GLU A 254 15.31 -11.94 -15.38
N PHE A 255 15.45 -13.02 -16.13
CA PHE A 255 16.13 -14.23 -15.73
C PHE A 255 17.59 -14.25 -16.17
N ALA A 256 18.37 -15.23 -15.67
CA ALA A 256 19.79 -15.36 -15.94
C ALA A 256 20.14 -15.56 -17.42
N ASP A 257 19.23 -16.17 -18.17
CA ASP A 257 19.36 -16.39 -19.62
C ASP A 257 19.04 -15.15 -20.47
N GLY A 258 18.65 -14.02 -19.82
CA GLY A 258 18.27 -12.78 -20.47
C GLY A 258 16.80 -12.68 -20.87
N SER A 259 16.01 -13.75 -20.68
CA SER A 259 14.57 -13.70 -20.95
C SER A 259 13.87 -12.82 -19.94
N ILE A 260 12.77 -12.14 -20.37
CA ILE A 260 11.95 -11.30 -19.51
C ILE A 260 10.50 -11.80 -19.56
N ILE A 261 9.92 -12.06 -18.38
CA ILE A 261 8.49 -12.34 -18.23
C ILE A 261 7.82 -11.12 -17.64
N ALA A 262 6.75 -10.63 -18.28
CA ALA A 262 5.97 -9.48 -17.85
C ALA A 262 4.56 -9.89 -17.43
N GLN A 263 4.06 -9.34 -16.33
CA GLN A 263 2.66 -9.43 -15.96
C GLN A 263 1.94 -8.18 -16.46
N MET A 264 0.85 -8.40 -17.22
CA MET A 264 0.08 -7.36 -17.88
C MET A 264 -1.41 -7.50 -17.57
N ASN A 265 -2.08 -6.39 -17.30
CA ASN A 265 -3.54 -6.28 -17.27
C ASN A 265 -3.97 -4.82 -17.30
N GLN A 266 -5.29 -4.57 -17.46
CA GLN A 266 -5.86 -3.25 -17.25
C GLN A 266 -5.51 -2.72 -15.85
N PRO A 267 -5.29 -1.40 -15.68
CA PRO A 267 -4.99 -0.79 -14.39
C PRO A 267 -6.24 -0.77 -13.49
N ASP A 268 -6.61 -1.94 -12.99
CA ASP A 268 -7.80 -2.17 -12.17
C ASP A 268 -7.45 -3.02 -10.95
N MET A 269 -7.57 -2.41 -9.78
CA MET A 269 -7.22 -3.05 -8.51
C MET A 269 -8.11 -4.25 -8.15
N ARG A 270 -9.25 -4.44 -8.80
CA ARG A 270 -10.09 -5.63 -8.60
C ARG A 270 -9.37 -6.91 -9.02
N LEU A 271 -8.49 -6.87 -10.03
CA LEU A 271 -7.72 -8.04 -10.47
C LEU A 271 -6.75 -8.57 -9.41
N PRO A 272 -5.80 -7.77 -8.89
CA PRO A 272 -4.88 -8.26 -7.86
C PRO A 272 -5.61 -8.64 -6.57
N ILE A 273 -6.69 -7.94 -6.21
CA ILE A 273 -7.51 -8.29 -5.05
C ILE A 273 -8.20 -9.63 -5.27
N GLN A 274 -8.85 -9.84 -6.42
CA GLN A 274 -9.50 -11.10 -6.76
C GLN A 274 -8.48 -12.24 -6.72
N TYR A 275 -7.31 -12.05 -7.33
CA TYR A 275 -6.25 -13.07 -7.30
C TYR A 275 -5.80 -13.40 -5.88
N ALA A 276 -5.63 -12.39 -5.01
CA ALA A 276 -5.26 -12.63 -3.60
C ALA A 276 -6.34 -13.42 -2.84
N LEU A 277 -7.62 -13.23 -3.15
CA LEU A 277 -8.73 -13.96 -2.53
C LEU A 277 -8.82 -15.41 -3.03
N THR A 278 -8.53 -15.66 -4.31
CA THR A 278 -8.75 -16.95 -4.95
C THR A 278 -7.47 -17.79 -5.13
N TYR A 279 -6.32 -17.21 -4.79
CA TYR A 279 -5.02 -17.89 -4.97
C TYR A 279 -5.05 -19.35 -4.46
N PRO A 280 -4.49 -20.29 -5.25
CA PRO A 280 -3.76 -20.12 -6.52
C PRO A 280 -4.65 -20.09 -7.78
N ALA A 281 -5.97 -20.19 -7.64
CA ALA A 281 -6.89 -20.27 -8.77
C ALA A 281 -7.04 -18.91 -9.51
N ARG A 282 -7.12 -19.00 -10.86
CA ARG A 282 -7.44 -17.85 -11.73
C ARG A 282 -8.91 -17.94 -12.13
N ILE A 283 -9.68 -16.97 -11.69
CA ILE A 283 -11.13 -16.92 -11.88
C ILE A 283 -11.49 -15.81 -12.87
N PRO A 284 -12.48 -16.00 -13.77
CA PRO A 284 -12.92 -14.95 -14.67
C PRO A 284 -13.30 -13.66 -13.92
N SER A 285 -12.80 -12.53 -14.39
CA SER A 285 -13.08 -11.21 -13.83
C SER A 285 -14.01 -10.41 -14.75
N ARG A 286 -14.51 -9.25 -14.25
CA ARG A 286 -15.28 -8.28 -15.05
C ARG A 286 -14.39 -7.19 -15.64
N VAL A 287 -13.07 -7.34 -15.56
CA VAL A 287 -12.15 -6.37 -16.12
C VAL A 287 -12.08 -6.53 -17.63
N THR A 288 -12.15 -5.42 -18.33
CA THR A 288 -12.08 -5.38 -19.79
C THR A 288 -10.76 -6.00 -20.27
N PRO A 289 -10.76 -6.88 -21.29
CA PRO A 289 -9.54 -7.42 -21.87
C PRO A 289 -8.60 -6.32 -22.39
N LEU A 290 -7.30 -6.63 -22.44
CA LEU A 290 -6.31 -5.73 -23.01
C LEU A 290 -6.51 -5.59 -24.53
N ASN A 291 -6.29 -4.37 -25.02
CA ASN A 291 -6.16 -4.09 -26.44
C ASN A 291 -4.68 -3.91 -26.77
N PHE A 292 -4.15 -4.83 -27.59
CA PHE A 292 -2.72 -4.84 -27.99
C PHE A 292 -2.41 -3.94 -29.20
N SER A 293 -3.37 -3.22 -29.75
CA SER A 293 -3.15 -2.27 -30.85
C SER A 293 -2.47 -0.97 -30.42
N GLN A 294 -2.31 -0.73 -29.11
CA GLN A 294 -1.70 0.47 -28.58
C GLN A 294 -0.21 0.28 -28.29
N ALA A 295 0.60 1.30 -28.59
CA ALA A 295 2.02 1.31 -28.27
C ALA A 295 2.25 1.38 -26.76
N HIS A 296 3.18 0.58 -26.26
CA HIS A 296 3.66 0.63 -24.89
C HIS A 296 5.04 1.30 -24.84
N THR A 297 5.19 2.30 -24.00
CA THR A 297 6.42 3.11 -23.92
C THR A 297 7.07 2.98 -22.56
N PHE A 298 8.40 3.03 -22.55
CA PHE A 298 9.22 2.92 -21.35
C PHE A 298 10.26 4.02 -21.30
N PHE A 299 10.49 4.60 -20.12
CA PHE A 299 11.47 5.63 -19.89
C PHE A 299 12.26 5.35 -18.61
N LYS A 300 13.53 5.71 -18.59
CA LYS A 300 14.31 5.69 -17.35
C LYS A 300 13.79 6.76 -16.39
N PRO A 301 13.64 6.46 -15.09
CA PRO A 301 13.26 7.47 -14.10
C PRO A 301 14.34 8.54 -13.97
N ASN A 302 13.93 9.81 -13.94
CA ASN A 302 14.84 10.91 -13.74
C ASN A 302 15.05 11.16 -12.24
N THR A 303 16.08 10.55 -11.66
CA THR A 303 16.39 10.64 -10.22
C THR A 303 16.90 12.00 -9.77
N LYS A 304 17.44 12.83 -10.68
CA LYS A 304 17.79 14.24 -10.37
C LYS A 304 16.54 15.06 -10.14
N LYS A 305 15.50 14.81 -10.92
CA LYS A 305 14.21 15.49 -10.85
C LYS A 305 13.30 14.94 -9.75
N PHE A 306 13.31 13.62 -9.53
CA PHE A 306 12.55 12.91 -8.52
C PHE A 306 13.45 12.10 -7.60
N PRO A 307 14.22 12.76 -6.71
CA PRO A 307 15.21 12.10 -5.88
C PRO A 307 14.59 11.19 -4.80
N ALA A 308 13.27 11.26 -4.57
CA ALA A 308 12.56 10.38 -3.63
C ALA A 308 12.77 8.90 -3.95
N LEU A 309 12.86 8.54 -5.23
CA LEU A 309 13.11 7.17 -5.66
C LEU A 309 14.35 6.54 -5.02
N LEU A 310 15.42 7.32 -4.87
CA LEU A 310 16.69 6.86 -4.30
C LEU A 310 16.58 6.54 -2.81
N LEU A 311 15.61 7.13 -2.10
CA LEU A 311 15.41 6.90 -0.67
C LEU A 311 14.97 5.46 -0.36
N GLY A 312 14.29 4.78 -1.31
CA GLY A 312 13.93 3.37 -1.17
C GLY A 312 15.18 2.48 -1.10
N TYR A 313 16.12 2.67 -2.03
CA TYR A 313 17.38 1.94 -2.04
C TYR A 313 18.25 2.28 -0.82
N ASP A 314 18.27 3.55 -0.42
CA ASP A 314 18.98 3.99 0.78
C ASP A 314 18.44 3.34 2.05
N ALA A 315 17.11 3.25 2.18
CA ALA A 315 16.48 2.62 3.33
C ALA A 315 16.85 1.13 3.45
N ILE A 316 16.89 0.40 2.32
CA ILE A 316 17.33 -1.01 2.31
C ILE A 316 18.80 -1.13 2.73
N ARG A 317 19.69 -0.30 2.17
CA ARG A 317 21.13 -0.35 2.49
C ARG A 317 21.43 -0.02 3.95
N ARG A 318 20.72 0.95 4.52
CA ARG A 318 20.88 1.36 5.93
C ARG A 318 20.25 0.36 6.91
N GLY A 319 19.16 -0.31 6.48
CA GLY A 319 18.44 -1.29 7.28
C GLY A 319 17.82 -0.74 8.57
N GLY A 320 17.51 -1.64 9.49
CA GLY A 320 16.97 -1.29 10.79
C GLY A 320 15.71 -0.43 10.72
N THR A 321 15.60 0.56 11.59
CA THR A 321 14.42 1.45 11.67
C THR A 321 14.36 2.52 10.58
N THR A 322 15.26 2.50 9.57
CA THR A 322 15.28 3.51 8.50
C THR A 322 13.97 3.54 7.70
N GLY A 323 13.35 2.39 7.43
CA GLY A 323 12.06 2.32 6.76
C GLY A 323 10.93 3.00 7.56
N ALA A 324 10.92 2.84 8.89
CA ALA A 324 9.96 3.52 9.75
C ALA A 324 10.14 5.05 9.72
N VAL A 325 11.39 5.51 9.78
CA VAL A 325 11.71 6.94 9.67
C VAL A 325 11.32 7.51 8.31
N LEU A 326 11.63 6.81 7.22
CA LEU A 326 11.25 7.22 5.87
C LEU A 326 9.73 7.40 5.76
N ASN A 327 8.96 6.41 6.24
CA ASN A 327 7.50 6.45 6.17
C ASN A 327 6.93 7.61 7.01
N ALA A 328 7.34 7.74 8.27
CA ALA A 328 6.84 8.76 9.18
C ALA A 328 7.19 10.18 8.71
N ALA A 329 8.43 10.39 8.26
CA ALA A 329 8.88 11.65 7.70
C ALA A 329 8.08 12.02 6.43
N ASN A 330 7.82 11.04 5.55
CA ASN A 330 7.02 11.26 4.35
C ASN A 330 5.56 11.59 4.68
N GLU A 331 4.91 10.88 5.59
CA GLU A 331 3.54 11.17 6.02
C GLU A 331 3.41 12.62 6.52
N GLU A 332 4.34 13.07 7.36
CA GLU A 332 4.30 14.44 7.91
C GLU A 332 4.63 15.50 6.86
N ALA A 333 5.61 15.25 5.99
CA ALA A 333 5.97 16.17 4.90
C ALA A 333 4.82 16.33 3.89
N VAL A 334 4.13 15.25 3.54
CA VAL A 334 2.95 15.27 2.66
C VAL A 334 1.81 16.05 3.32
N LYS A 335 1.56 15.85 4.61
CA LYS A 335 0.54 16.60 5.37
C LYS A 335 0.83 18.10 5.35
N LEU A 336 2.09 18.51 5.58
CA LEU A 336 2.51 19.91 5.51
C LEU A 336 2.32 20.50 4.09
N PHE A 337 2.61 19.74 3.05
CA PHE A 337 2.36 20.16 1.66
C PHE A 337 0.87 20.36 1.39
N LEU A 338 0.01 19.42 1.80
CA LEU A 338 -1.44 19.54 1.64
C LEU A 338 -2.01 20.74 2.39
N GLN A 339 -1.40 21.12 3.53
CA GLN A 339 -1.69 22.33 4.28
C GLN A 339 -1.04 23.62 3.69
N LYS A 340 -0.34 23.51 2.55
CA LYS A 340 0.38 24.62 1.88
C LYS A 340 1.51 25.24 2.74
N LYS A 341 2.04 24.52 3.73
CA LYS A 341 3.14 24.99 4.59
C LYS A 341 4.52 24.78 3.98
N VAL A 342 4.64 23.88 3.01
CA VAL A 342 5.87 23.58 2.26
C VAL A 342 5.55 23.43 0.78
N SER A 343 6.55 23.61 -0.12
CA SER A 343 6.39 23.39 -1.55
C SER A 343 6.46 21.90 -1.92
N PHE A 344 6.05 21.55 -3.13
CA PHE A 344 6.12 20.19 -3.65
C PHE A 344 7.55 19.60 -3.58
N THR A 345 8.54 20.40 -3.96
CA THR A 345 9.95 19.98 -3.96
C THR A 345 10.54 19.87 -2.55
N ASP A 346 9.97 20.57 -1.56
CA ASP A 346 10.42 20.48 -0.17
C ASP A 346 10.09 19.11 0.45
N ILE A 347 9.02 18.43 0.00
CA ILE A 347 8.63 17.11 0.54
C ILE A 347 9.84 16.17 0.58
N THR A 348 10.43 15.88 -0.58
CA THR A 348 11.56 14.97 -0.68
C THR A 348 12.80 15.50 0.05
N GLY A 349 13.02 16.82 0.01
CA GLY A 349 14.15 17.45 0.70
C GLY A 349 14.09 17.27 2.22
N LEU A 350 12.90 17.45 2.81
CA LEU A 350 12.65 17.24 4.24
C LEU A 350 12.89 15.77 4.63
N VAL A 351 12.25 14.85 3.89
CA VAL A 351 12.39 13.41 4.15
C VAL A 351 13.85 12.96 4.07
N ASN A 352 14.57 13.37 3.03
CA ASN A 352 15.99 13.04 2.85
C ASN A 352 16.87 13.55 4.02
N ARG A 353 16.61 14.75 4.52
CA ARG A 353 17.35 15.30 5.68
C ARG A 353 17.12 14.44 6.92
N VAL A 354 15.88 14.09 7.22
CA VAL A 354 15.55 13.28 8.40
C VAL A 354 16.13 11.87 8.29
N VAL A 355 16.02 11.23 7.11
CA VAL A 355 16.61 9.91 6.87
C VAL A 355 18.14 9.96 7.04
N LYS A 356 18.82 11.00 6.56
CA LYS A 356 20.28 11.11 6.64
C LYS A 356 20.81 11.21 8.07
N ILE A 357 20.14 11.96 8.94
CA ILE A 357 20.58 12.17 10.34
C ILE A 357 20.12 11.05 11.27
N HIS A 358 19.32 10.09 10.79
CA HIS A 358 18.87 8.96 11.58
C HIS A 358 19.99 7.95 11.80
N ASN A 359 20.17 7.46 13.03
CA ASN A 359 20.97 6.29 13.35
C ASN A 359 20.08 5.06 13.44
N PRO A 360 20.19 4.10 12.51
CA PRO A 360 19.29 2.94 12.47
C PRO A 360 19.41 2.08 13.73
N LEU A 361 18.26 1.72 14.30
CA LEU A 361 18.15 0.81 15.43
C LEU A 361 17.66 -0.56 14.96
N LYS A 362 17.90 -1.62 15.76
CA LYS A 362 17.33 -2.95 15.51
C LYS A 362 15.80 -2.86 15.40
N VAL A 363 15.22 -3.60 14.44
CA VAL A 363 13.77 -3.61 14.22
C VAL A 363 13.06 -4.37 15.33
N THR A 364 12.45 -3.62 16.23
CA THR A 364 11.52 -4.09 17.28
C THR A 364 10.32 -3.13 17.31
N LEU A 365 9.17 -3.56 17.79
CA LEU A 365 7.97 -2.69 17.86
C LEU A 365 8.23 -1.41 18.65
N ASN A 366 8.98 -1.48 19.75
CA ASN A 366 9.34 -0.32 20.55
C ASN A 366 10.25 0.65 19.79
N ASN A 367 11.30 0.14 19.12
CA ASN A 367 12.22 0.97 18.35
C ASN A 367 11.54 1.58 17.12
N ILE A 368 10.61 0.85 16.48
CA ILE A 368 9.77 1.37 15.40
C ILE A 368 8.95 2.57 15.88
N ALA A 369 8.23 2.42 17.02
CA ALA A 369 7.41 3.50 17.57
C ALA A 369 8.25 4.74 17.92
N ARG A 370 9.40 4.55 18.56
CA ARG A 370 10.35 5.62 18.87
C ARG A 370 10.89 6.31 17.62
N ALA A 371 11.25 5.53 16.58
CA ALA A 371 11.75 6.06 15.33
C ALA A 371 10.70 6.84 14.53
N ASP A 372 9.45 6.35 14.52
CA ASP A 372 8.30 7.06 13.92
C ASP A 372 8.07 8.41 14.60
N GLN A 373 7.93 8.42 15.93
CA GLN A 373 7.73 9.65 16.70
C GLN A 373 8.89 10.64 16.47
N TRP A 374 10.14 10.17 16.59
CA TRP A 374 11.31 10.99 16.36
C TRP A 374 11.34 11.62 14.97
N ALA A 375 10.99 10.85 13.93
CA ALA A 375 10.99 11.36 12.56
C ALA A 375 9.95 12.48 12.37
N ARG A 376 8.75 12.35 12.94
CA ARG A 376 7.70 13.38 12.90
C ARG A 376 8.15 14.65 13.60
N GLU A 377 8.77 14.54 14.78
CA GLU A 377 9.32 15.67 15.52
C GLU A 377 10.42 16.37 14.71
N GLN A 378 11.34 15.62 14.05
CA GLN A 378 12.39 16.20 13.22
C GLN A 378 11.81 17.00 12.03
N ILE A 379 10.79 16.50 11.34
CA ILE A 379 10.10 17.25 10.28
C ILE A 379 9.55 18.58 10.81
N MET A 380 8.90 18.57 11.95
CA MET A 380 8.35 19.78 12.55
C MET A 380 9.43 20.79 12.96
N ASN A 381 10.56 20.34 13.47
CA ASN A 381 11.70 21.18 13.88
C ASN A 381 12.46 21.80 12.68
N ILE A 382 12.50 21.12 11.55
CA ILE A 382 13.24 21.58 10.34
C ILE A 382 12.38 22.56 9.51
N THR A 383 11.06 22.39 9.50
CA THR A 383 10.13 23.16 8.64
C THR A 383 10.17 24.67 8.86
N PRO A 384 10.17 25.23 10.09
CA PRO A 384 10.23 26.69 10.32
C PRO A 384 11.48 27.34 9.74
N ARG A 385 12.61 26.65 9.75
CA ARG A 385 13.90 27.14 9.21
C ARG A 385 13.89 27.26 7.68
N LEU A 386 13.05 26.50 6.98
CA LEU A 386 12.88 26.61 5.54
C LEU A 386 12.01 27.81 5.14
N SER A 387 10.98 28.11 5.92
CA SER A 387 10.12 29.27 5.67
C SER A 387 10.86 30.60 5.90
N ALA A 388 11.78 30.64 6.86
CA ALA A 388 12.60 31.82 7.15
C ALA A 388 13.66 32.11 6.06
N LYS A 389 14.16 31.09 5.35
CA LYS A 389 15.13 31.26 4.24
C LYS A 389 14.50 31.65 2.91
N LYS A 390 13.15 31.58 2.79
CA LYS A 390 12.42 31.91 1.55
C LYS A 390 11.80 33.32 1.60
N ARG A 391 11.94 34.03 2.72
CA ARG A 391 11.63 35.45 2.89
C ARG A 391 12.95 36.23 2.76
#